data_914e4a835ee97fa135d6795c164ac93e
#
_entry.id   914e4a835ee97fa135d6795c164ac93e
#
_cell.length_a   1.000
_cell.length_b   1.000
_cell.length_c   1.000
_cell.angle_alpha   90.00
_cell.angle_beta   90.00
_cell.angle_gamma   90.00
#
_symmetry.space_group_name_H-M   'P 1'
#
loop_
_entity.id
_entity.type
_entity.pdbx_description
1 polymer ?
#
loop_
_entity_poly.entity_id
_entity_poly.type
_entity_poly.pdbx_seq_one_letter_code
_entity_poly.pdbx_strand_id
1 'polypeptide(L)'
;MQEFVAVLKDNYRDAFRDKCFVSDSEVRNYFSDVDLCLQSEFKPRNEMEGNKLYLQLVSYTFLINPLKKKIFVARRINGDKRLNDLYCIGFGGHVDISDFKIENDELPNPILKTAIRELREEVKLRKKELSLEHIGFVRDLFSSTSEHLGSVYYLTTGNASILEKHKLADGRWVDYEEFKEKYYYSLESWSKAIFDFVYEDEVYSKLFGLAS
;
A
#
# COMPACT_ATOMS: atom_id res chain seq x y z
N MET A 1 -22.84 -8.34 7.67
CA MET A 1 -21.86 -8.97 8.58
C MET A 1 -20.97 -7.86 9.08
N GLN A 2 -20.61 -7.82 10.35
CA GLN A 2 -19.72 -6.79 10.91
C GLN A 2 -18.28 -7.13 10.50
N GLU A 3 -17.58 -6.18 9.88
CA GLU A 3 -16.18 -6.33 9.50
C GLU A 3 -15.29 -6.02 10.72
N PHE A 4 -14.28 -6.86 10.96
CA PHE A 4 -13.27 -6.67 12.00
C PHE A 4 -11.91 -6.46 11.37
N VAL A 5 -11.28 -5.35 11.70
CA VAL A 5 -9.96 -4.97 11.18
C VAL A 5 -8.89 -5.07 12.27
N ALA A 6 -7.67 -5.38 11.85
CA ALA A 6 -6.51 -5.37 12.73
C ALA A 6 -6.12 -3.93 13.04
N VAL A 7 -5.95 -3.63 14.32
CA VAL A 7 -5.59 -2.29 14.81
C VAL A 7 -4.46 -2.35 15.83
N LEU A 8 -3.71 -1.26 15.91
CA LEU A 8 -2.63 -1.04 16.85
C LEU A 8 -2.89 0.23 17.66
N LYS A 9 -2.43 0.27 18.91
CA LYS A 9 -2.32 1.55 19.62
C LYS A 9 -1.29 2.44 18.92
N ASP A 10 -1.55 3.74 18.83
CA ASP A 10 -0.66 4.67 18.13
C ASP A 10 0.62 4.98 18.93
N ASN A 11 1.61 4.08 18.82
CA ASN A 11 2.94 4.21 19.39
C ASN A 11 4.04 4.38 18.32
N TYR A 12 3.66 4.55 17.05
CA TYR A 12 4.59 4.47 15.92
C TYR A 12 4.94 5.84 15.32
N ARG A 13 4.41 6.91 15.87
CA ARG A 13 4.59 8.27 15.32
C ARG A 13 6.07 8.67 15.21
N ASP A 14 6.87 8.33 16.20
CA ASP A 14 8.29 8.69 16.24
C ASP A 14 9.13 8.01 15.17
N ALA A 15 8.72 6.81 14.71
CA ALA A 15 9.40 6.11 13.64
C ALA A 15 9.31 6.85 12.29
N PHE A 16 8.24 7.62 12.09
CA PHE A 16 8.02 8.37 10.85
C PHE A 16 8.72 9.75 10.82
N ARG A 17 9.07 10.35 11.95
CA ARG A 17 9.82 11.63 12.04
C ARG A 17 9.33 12.69 11.04
N ASP A 18 8.04 12.92 10.99
CA ASP A 18 7.38 13.86 10.06
C ASP A 18 7.40 13.45 8.56
N LYS A 19 7.85 12.25 8.23
CA LYS A 19 7.74 11.67 6.89
C LYS A 19 6.43 10.88 6.76
N CYS A 20 5.82 10.92 5.57
CA CYS A 20 4.68 10.05 5.27
C CYS A 20 5.10 8.62 4.90
N PHE A 21 6.31 8.43 4.36
CA PHE A 21 6.87 7.12 4.04
C PHE A 21 8.21 6.92 4.75
N VAL A 22 8.44 5.69 5.24
CA VAL A 22 9.71 5.23 5.82
C VAL A 22 10.07 3.87 5.23
N SER A 23 11.31 3.73 4.78
CA SER A 23 11.80 2.48 4.18
C SER A 23 12.10 1.42 5.24
N ASP A 24 12.17 0.15 4.82
CA ASP A 24 12.58 -0.96 5.70
C ASP A 24 13.92 -0.72 6.39
N SER A 25 14.86 -0.10 5.70
CA SER A 25 16.17 0.22 6.27
C SER A 25 16.10 1.24 7.39
N GLU A 26 15.15 2.16 7.35
CA GLU A 26 14.95 3.18 8.38
C GLU A 26 14.25 2.63 9.63
N VAL A 27 13.32 1.67 9.46
CA VAL A 27 12.48 1.18 10.57
C VAL A 27 12.83 -0.20 11.10
N ARG A 28 13.78 -0.92 10.50
CA ARG A 28 14.13 -2.30 10.90
C ARG A 28 14.45 -2.50 12.40
N ASN A 29 14.85 -1.42 13.08
CA ASN A 29 15.16 -1.44 14.50
C ASN A 29 13.96 -1.06 15.39
N TYR A 30 12.83 -0.72 14.80
CA TYR A 30 11.61 -0.31 15.50
C TYR A 30 10.53 -1.37 15.39
N PHE A 31 10.23 -1.84 14.19
CA PHE A 31 9.18 -2.83 13.93
C PHE A 31 9.30 -3.44 12.53
N SER A 32 8.60 -4.54 12.33
CA SER A 32 8.39 -5.24 11.07
C SER A 32 6.90 -5.59 10.90
N ASP A 33 6.50 -6.10 9.73
CA ASP A 33 5.15 -6.64 9.53
C ASP A 33 4.76 -7.67 10.60
N VAL A 34 5.70 -8.54 10.97
CA VAL A 34 5.46 -9.58 12.00
C VAL A 34 5.20 -8.93 13.35
N ASP A 35 6.01 -7.93 13.74
CA ASP A 35 5.81 -7.22 15.01
C ASP A 35 4.46 -6.50 15.04
N LEU A 36 4.05 -5.88 13.93
CA LEU A 36 2.75 -5.23 13.83
C LEU A 36 1.61 -6.24 13.98
N CYS A 37 1.71 -7.41 13.34
CA CYS A 37 0.71 -8.46 13.48
C CYS A 37 0.61 -9.00 14.91
N LEU A 38 1.77 -9.23 15.58
CA LEU A 38 1.81 -9.75 16.96
C LEU A 38 1.24 -8.77 17.99
N GLN A 39 1.32 -7.47 17.73
CA GLN A 39 0.83 -6.42 18.62
C GLN A 39 -0.60 -5.98 18.30
N SER A 40 -1.17 -6.45 17.18
CA SER A 40 -2.50 -6.03 16.76
C SER A 40 -3.62 -6.69 17.59
N GLU A 41 -4.72 -5.98 17.69
CA GLU A 41 -6.01 -6.48 18.19
C GLU A 41 -7.09 -6.28 17.12
N PHE A 42 -8.23 -6.99 17.23
CA PHE A 42 -9.31 -6.85 16.28
C PHE A 42 -10.43 -6.00 16.84
N LYS A 43 -10.85 -5.00 16.09
CA LYS A 43 -11.98 -4.13 16.42
C LYS A 43 -12.95 -3.98 15.25
N PRO A 44 -14.23 -3.71 15.54
CA PRO A 44 -15.20 -3.40 14.50
C PRO A 44 -14.74 -2.19 13.67
N ARG A 45 -14.68 -2.34 12.36
CA ARG A 45 -14.21 -1.30 11.44
C ARG A 45 -14.97 0.02 11.61
N ASN A 46 -16.28 -0.05 11.74
CA ASN A 46 -17.13 1.14 11.89
C ASN A 46 -16.86 1.94 13.18
N GLU A 47 -16.21 1.35 14.19
CA GLU A 47 -15.81 2.01 15.42
C GLU A 47 -14.40 2.64 15.31
N MET A 48 -13.67 2.23 14.29
CA MET A 48 -12.28 2.67 14.07
C MET A 48 -12.17 3.84 13.09
N GLU A 49 -13.17 4.09 12.27
CA GLU A 49 -13.23 5.24 11.39
C GLU A 49 -13.17 6.55 12.20
N GLY A 50 -12.11 7.34 11.99
CA GLY A 50 -11.85 8.58 12.73
C GLY A 50 -11.37 8.41 14.18
N ASN A 51 -11.12 7.21 14.63
CA ASN A 51 -10.60 6.93 15.98
C ASN A 51 -9.08 7.12 16.03
N LYS A 52 -8.63 8.24 16.58
CA LYS A 52 -7.21 8.62 16.64
C LYS A 52 -6.37 7.86 17.69
N LEU A 53 -6.99 7.01 18.50
CA LEU A 53 -6.29 6.19 19.51
C LEU A 53 -5.68 4.92 18.92
N TYR A 54 -6.15 4.55 17.73
CA TYR A 54 -5.75 3.34 17.04
C TYR A 54 -5.31 3.63 15.61
N LEU A 55 -4.40 2.79 15.12
CA LEU A 55 -4.00 2.71 13.73
C LEU A 55 -4.58 1.45 13.11
N GLN A 56 -5.38 1.58 12.07
CA GLN A 56 -5.87 0.46 11.29
C GLN A 56 -4.74 -0.03 10.36
N LEU A 57 -4.42 -1.34 10.42
CA LEU A 57 -3.45 -1.93 9.51
C LEU A 57 -4.02 -2.09 8.10
N VAL A 58 -3.25 -1.65 7.13
CA VAL A 58 -3.61 -1.69 5.70
C VAL A 58 -2.43 -2.24 4.91
N SER A 59 -2.69 -3.08 3.92
CA SER A 59 -1.69 -3.39 2.88
C SER A 59 -1.81 -2.41 1.72
N TYR A 60 -0.69 -2.06 1.09
CA TYR A 60 -0.66 -1.15 -0.05
C TYR A 60 0.39 -1.62 -1.07
N THR A 61 -0.04 -2.11 -2.24
CA THR A 61 0.84 -2.71 -3.24
C THR A 61 0.84 -1.89 -4.52
N PHE A 62 2.00 -1.44 -4.99
CA PHE A 62 2.13 -0.81 -6.28
C PHE A 62 2.79 -1.72 -7.32
N LEU A 63 2.56 -1.44 -8.60
CA LEU A 63 3.00 -2.26 -9.72
C LEU A 63 4.03 -1.53 -10.55
N ILE A 64 5.17 -2.20 -10.84
CA ILE A 64 6.21 -1.68 -11.70
C ILE A 64 6.46 -2.58 -12.92
N ASN A 65 6.82 -1.96 -14.02
CA ASN A 65 7.36 -2.62 -15.20
C ASN A 65 8.80 -2.16 -15.44
N PRO A 66 9.81 -2.85 -14.90
CA PRO A 66 11.20 -2.43 -15.01
C PRO A 66 11.68 -2.32 -16.45
N LEU A 67 11.30 -3.24 -17.34
CA LEU A 67 11.71 -3.25 -18.74
C LEU A 67 11.25 -2.00 -19.51
N LYS A 68 10.10 -1.47 -19.15
CA LYS A 68 9.52 -0.25 -19.77
C LYS A 68 9.71 1.00 -18.91
N LYS A 69 10.31 0.88 -17.74
CA LYS A 69 10.46 1.95 -16.73
C LYS A 69 9.15 2.66 -16.42
N LYS A 70 8.08 1.86 -16.15
CA LYS A 70 6.73 2.35 -15.94
C LYS A 70 6.16 1.87 -14.60
N ILE A 71 5.32 2.72 -14.01
CA ILE A 71 4.48 2.41 -12.87
C ILE A 71 3.01 2.37 -13.31
N PHE A 72 2.19 1.53 -12.68
CA PHE A 72 0.77 1.44 -12.99
C PHE A 72 -0.01 2.43 -12.13
N VAL A 73 -0.83 3.27 -12.77
CA VAL A 73 -1.65 4.29 -12.12
C VAL A 73 -3.12 4.02 -12.40
N ALA A 74 -3.98 4.33 -11.43
CA ALA A 74 -5.43 4.31 -11.59
C ALA A 74 -6.06 5.55 -10.93
N ARG A 75 -7.32 5.86 -11.26
CA ARG A 75 -8.08 6.94 -10.65
C ARG A 75 -9.18 6.35 -9.75
N ARG A 76 -9.31 6.85 -8.54
CA ARG A 76 -10.40 6.49 -7.62
C ARG A 76 -11.69 7.19 -8.05
N ILE A 77 -12.77 6.44 -8.19
CA ILE A 77 -14.06 6.95 -8.64
C ILE A 77 -15.18 6.77 -7.61
N ASN A 78 -15.06 5.74 -6.78
CA ASN A 78 -15.98 5.47 -5.68
C ASN A 78 -15.21 4.82 -4.53
N GLY A 79 -15.77 4.84 -3.34
CA GLY A 79 -15.14 4.31 -2.13
C GLY A 79 -15.04 5.40 -1.08
N ASP A 80 -13.88 5.64 -0.54
CA ASP A 80 -13.66 6.74 0.41
C ASP A 80 -13.82 8.08 -0.32
N LYS A 81 -14.85 8.83 0.04
CA LYS A 81 -15.18 10.12 -0.59
C LYS A 81 -14.04 11.14 -0.53
N ARG A 82 -13.14 11.00 0.45
CA ARG A 82 -11.97 11.88 0.62
C ARG A 82 -10.94 11.70 -0.50
N LEU A 83 -10.95 10.52 -1.14
CA LEU A 83 -9.99 10.12 -2.17
C LEU A 83 -10.59 10.11 -3.58
N ASN A 84 -11.88 10.41 -3.72
CA ASN A 84 -12.54 10.42 -5.04
C ASN A 84 -11.86 11.40 -6.00
N ASP A 85 -11.75 10.97 -7.25
CA ASP A 85 -11.09 11.69 -8.36
C ASP A 85 -9.58 11.87 -8.22
N LEU A 86 -8.96 11.42 -7.09
CA LEU A 86 -7.50 11.37 -6.98
C LEU A 86 -6.96 10.15 -7.71
N TYR A 87 -5.73 10.29 -8.19
CA TYR A 87 -4.97 9.16 -8.73
C TYR A 87 -4.25 8.40 -7.62
N CYS A 88 -4.12 7.07 -7.81
CA CYS A 88 -3.36 6.20 -6.94
C CYS A 88 -2.41 5.32 -7.76
N ILE A 89 -1.27 4.95 -7.15
CA ILE A 89 -0.36 3.95 -7.69
C ILE A 89 -0.50 2.62 -6.96
N GLY A 90 -1.11 2.62 -5.78
CA GLY A 90 -1.24 1.44 -4.93
C GLY A 90 -2.66 0.91 -4.85
N PHE A 91 -2.72 -0.39 -4.64
CA PHE A 91 -3.89 -1.24 -4.53
C PHE A 91 -3.83 -1.93 -3.18
N GLY A 92 -4.93 -1.97 -2.45
CA GLY A 92 -4.90 -2.57 -1.13
C GLY A 92 -6.09 -2.23 -0.25
N GLY A 93 -6.07 -2.79 0.95
CA GLY A 93 -7.16 -2.64 1.91
C GLY A 93 -6.78 -3.07 3.31
N HIS A 94 -7.76 -3.08 4.20
CA HIS A 94 -7.59 -3.41 5.59
C HIS A 94 -7.19 -4.86 5.81
N VAL A 95 -6.34 -5.08 6.80
CA VAL A 95 -6.02 -6.41 7.29
C VAL A 95 -7.20 -6.92 8.12
N ASP A 96 -7.87 -7.95 7.62
CA ASP A 96 -9.06 -8.54 8.21
C ASP A 96 -8.71 -9.73 9.11
N ILE A 97 -9.58 -10.06 10.04
CA ILE A 97 -9.41 -11.23 10.94
C ILE A 97 -9.25 -12.55 10.16
N SER A 98 -9.82 -12.64 8.97
CA SER A 98 -9.69 -13.82 8.12
C SER A 98 -8.27 -14.02 7.58
N ASP A 99 -7.49 -12.94 7.43
CA ASP A 99 -6.11 -12.99 6.95
C ASP A 99 -5.16 -13.62 7.99
N PHE A 100 -5.57 -13.67 9.27
CA PHE A 100 -4.81 -14.31 10.35
C PHE A 100 -5.00 -15.83 10.45
N LYS A 101 -5.83 -16.44 9.62
CA LYS A 101 -6.00 -17.88 9.63
C LYS A 101 -4.71 -18.58 9.23
N ILE A 102 -4.27 -19.51 10.08
CA ILE A 102 -3.11 -20.37 9.83
C ILE A 102 -3.49 -21.41 8.78
N GLU A 103 -2.74 -21.46 7.71
CA GLU A 103 -2.81 -22.52 6.70
C GLU A 103 -1.45 -23.21 6.64
N ASN A 104 -1.44 -24.55 6.73
CA ASN A 104 -0.26 -25.41 6.54
C ASN A 104 0.94 -25.18 7.45
N ASP A 105 0.74 -24.91 8.74
CA ASP A 105 1.80 -24.77 9.77
C ASP A 105 2.89 -23.70 9.49
N GLU A 106 2.71 -22.86 8.49
CA GLU A 106 3.58 -21.71 8.26
C GLU A 106 3.16 -20.52 9.14
N LEU A 107 4.14 -19.79 9.67
CA LEU A 107 3.86 -18.54 10.37
C LEU A 107 3.20 -17.57 9.36
N PRO A 108 1.94 -17.20 9.57
CA PRO A 108 1.27 -16.33 8.64
C PRO A 108 1.90 -14.93 8.69
N ASN A 109 2.15 -14.34 7.51
CA ASN A 109 2.23 -12.90 7.41
C ASN A 109 0.85 -12.38 6.96
N PRO A 110 -0.06 -12.02 7.87
CA PRO A 110 -1.42 -11.60 7.53
C PRO A 110 -1.45 -10.38 6.61
N ILE A 111 -0.50 -9.45 6.78
CA ILE A 111 -0.42 -8.25 5.95
C ILE A 111 -0.07 -8.62 4.50
N LEU A 112 0.87 -9.55 4.29
CA LEU A 112 1.21 -10.05 2.96
C LEU A 112 0.04 -10.83 2.33
N LYS A 113 -0.70 -11.62 3.11
CA LYS A 113 -1.93 -12.30 2.64
C LYS A 113 -2.97 -11.27 2.20
N THR A 114 -3.19 -10.23 2.99
CA THR A 114 -4.07 -9.10 2.62
C THR A 114 -3.60 -8.47 1.31
N ALA A 115 -2.31 -8.17 1.16
CA ALA A 115 -1.76 -7.56 -0.04
C ALA A 115 -2.04 -8.41 -1.30
N ILE A 116 -1.88 -9.73 -1.20
CA ILE A 116 -2.16 -10.65 -2.30
C ILE A 116 -3.67 -10.72 -2.59
N ARG A 117 -4.52 -10.77 -1.56
CA ARG A 117 -5.98 -10.83 -1.70
C ARG A 117 -6.51 -9.57 -2.37
N GLU A 118 -6.20 -8.40 -1.82
CA GLU A 118 -6.66 -7.11 -2.33
C GLU A 118 -6.18 -6.87 -3.77
N LEU A 119 -4.90 -7.19 -4.04
CA LEU A 119 -4.37 -7.04 -5.39
C LEU A 119 -5.11 -7.91 -6.41
N ARG A 120 -5.54 -9.13 -6.04
CA ARG A 120 -6.33 -10.01 -6.90
C ARG A 120 -7.77 -9.55 -7.08
N GLU A 121 -8.34 -8.86 -6.11
CA GLU A 121 -9.68 -8.28 -6.18
C GLU A 121 -9.71 -7.05 -7.09
N GLU A 122 -8.72 -6.19 -6.97
CA GLU A 122 -8.68 -4.89 -7.65
C GLU A 122 -8.04 -4.94 -9.05
N VAL A 123 -7.07 -5.85 -9.28
CA VAL A 123 -6.25 -5.86 -10.49
C VAL A 123 -6.22 -7.23 -11.17
N LYS A 124 -6.52 -7.26 -12.46
CA LYS A 124 -6.33 -8.43 -13.31
C LYS A 124 -4.86 -8.60 -13.66
N LEU A 125 -4.24 -9.65 -13.16
CA LEU A 125 -2.87 -10.05 -13.42
C LEU A 125 -2.83 -11.38 -14.18
N ARG A 126 -1.80 -11.57 -15.02
CA ARG A 126 -1.62 -12.86 -15.75
C ARG A 126 -0.94 -13.93 -14.91
N LYS A 127 -0.14 -13.54 -13.91
CA LYS A 127 0.56 -14.48 -13.02
C LYS A 127 -0.40 -15.10 -12.01
N LYS A 128 -0.32 -16.43 -11.84
CA LYS A 128 -1.05 -17.15 -10.78
C LYS A 128 -0.38 -16.96 -9.41
N GLU A 129 0.95 -17.01 -9.37
CA GLU A 129 1.73 -16.79 -8.15
C GLU A 129 2.27 -15.35 -8.15
N LEU A 130 2.06 -14.64 -7.04
CA LEU A 130 2.50 -13.28 -6.86
C LEU A 130 3.64 -13.27 -5.85
N SER A 131 4.80 -12.80 -6.28
CA SER A 131 5.94 -12.52 -5.40
C SER A 131 5.97 -11.02 -5.16
N LEU A 132 5.53 -10.61 -3.97
CA LEU A 132 5.55 -9.22 -3.53
C LEU A 132 6.82 -8.97 -2.73
N GLU A 133 7.45 -7.83 -2.96
CA GLU A 133 8.60 -7.38 -2.20
C GLU A 133 8.19 -6.20 -1.31
N HIS A 134 8.47 -6.31 -0.01
CA HIS A 134 8.22 -5.26 0.97
C HIS A 134 9.29 -4.18 0.86
N ILE A 135 8.91 -2.90 1.01
CA ILE A 135 9.85 -1.78 0.90
C ILE A 135 9.78 -0.78 2.05
N GLY A 136 8.75 -0.86 2.88
CA GLY A 136 8.58 0.08 3.98
C GLY A 136 7.13 0.29 4.36
N PHE A 137 6.88 1.39 5.04
CA PHE A 137 5.58 1.71 5.61
C PHE A 137 5.17 3.14 5.25
N VAL A 138 3.86 3.34 5.11
CA VAL A 138 3.27 4.64 4.81
C VAL A 138 2.23 5.02 5.84
N ARG A 139 2.24 6.29 6.23
CA ARG A 139 1.26 6.89 7.13
C ARG A 139 1.06 8.35 6.78
N ASP A 140 -0.17 8.80 6.77
CA ASP A 140 -0.47 10.21 6.66
C ASP A 140 -0.60 10.80 8.07
N LEU A 141 0.32 11.68 8.45
CA LEU A 141 0.35 12.28 9.78
C LEU A 141 -0.57 13.51 9.91
N PHE A 142 -1.01 14.07 8.78
CA PHE A 142 -1.63 15.39 8.73
C PHE A 142 -3.03 15.41 8.15
N SER A 143 -3.49 14.33 7.54
CA SER A 143 -4.79 14.26 6.87
C SER A 143 -5.87 13.57 7.69
N SER A 144 -7.06 13.52 7.10
CA SER A 144 -8.21 12.78 7.63
C SER A 144 -8.04 11.25 7.57
N THR A 145 -6.96 10.74 6.96
CA THR A 145 -6.61 9.31 6.90
C THR A 145 -5.49 8.92 7.86
N SER A 146 -5.19 9.77 8.84
CA SER A 146 -4.10 9.57 9.82
C SER A 146 -4.29 8.36 10.76
N GLU A 147 -5.49 7.77 10.77
CA GLU A 147 -5.82 6.55 11.50
C GLU A 147 -5.37 5.25 10.82
N HIS A 148 -4.62 5.33 9.72
CA HIS A 148 -4.13 4.15 9.00
C HIS A 148 -2.62 4.05 9.01
N LEU A 149 -2.11 2.81 9.09
CA LEU A 149 -0.71 2.45 8.89
C LEU A 149 -0.64 1.43 7.76
N GLY A 150 -0.05 1.82 6.64
CA GLY A 150 0.09 0.99 5.44
C GLY A 150 1.44 0.29 5.38
N SER A 151 1.44 -1.03 5.23
CA SER A 151 2.62 -1.81 4.86
C SER A 151 2.72 -1.84 3.33
N VAL A 152 3.86 -1.43 2.79
CA VAL A 152 4.02 -1.13 1.36
C VAL A 152 4.83 -2.20 0.66
N TYR A 153 4.21 -2.76 -0.38
CA TYR A 153 4.83 -3.77 -1.25
C TYR A 153 4.89 -3.28 -2.70
N TYR A 154 5.75 -3.90 -3.50
CA TYR A 154 5.66 -3.79 -4.94
C TYR A 154 5.63 -5.15 -5.63
N LEU A 155 5.04 -5.17 -6.82
CA LEU A 155 5.03 -6.31 -7.74
C LEU A 155 5.64 -5.92 -9.08
N THR A 156 6.65 -6.67 -9.50
CA THR A 156 7.18 -6.59 -10.87
C THR A 156 6.28 -7.35 -11.84
N THR A 157 5.65 -6.62 -12.77
CA THR A 157 4.78 -7.21 -13.80
C THR A 157 4.77 -6.37 -15.07
N GLY A 158 4.58 -7.02 -16.23
CA GLY A 158 4.42 -6.33 -17.51
C GLY A 158 2.96 -6.09 -17.92
N ASN A 159 2.00 -6.66 -17.20
CA ASN A 159 0.59 -6.65 -17.58
C ASN A 159 -0.29 -6.47 -16.34
N ALA A 160 -1.08 -5.42 -16.37
CA ALA A 160 -2.11 -5.15 -15.38
C ALA A 160 -3.31 -4.44 -16.02
N SER A 161 -4.51 -4.67 -15.51
CA SER A 161 -5.70 -3.90 -15.83
C SER A 161 -6.65 -3.92 -14.63
N ILE A 162 -7.49 -2.89 -14.50
CA ILE A 162 -8.44 -2.79 -13.39
C ILE A 162 -9.53 -3.85 -13.53
N LEU A 163 -9.80 -4.58 -12.42
CA LEU A 163 -10.94 -5.47 -12.25
C LEU A 163 -12.11 -4.76 -11.58
N GLU A 164 -11.86 -4.09 -10.48
CA GLU A 164 -12.86 -3.44 -9.63
C GLU A 164 -13.32 -2.08 -10.20
N LYS A 165 -13.93 -2.14 -11.39
CA LYS A 165 -14.31 -0.95 -12.18
C LYS A 165 -15.34 -0.04 -11.52
N HIS A 166 -15.93 -0.44 -10.42
CA HIS A 166 -16.85 0.40 -9.66
C HIS A 166 -16.14 1.28 -8.63
N LYS A 167 -14.88 0.99 -8.29
CA LYS A 167 -14.05 1.80 -7.38
C LYS A 167 -12.90 2.51 -8.10
N LEU A 168 -12.39 1.90 -9.17
CA LEU A 168 -11.20 2.34 -9.89
C LEU A 168 -11.44 2.49 -11.38
N ALA A 169 -10.87 3.52 -11.98
CA ALA A 169 -10.93 3.80 -13.42
C ALA A 169 -9.55 4.16 -13.98
N ASP A 170 -9.48 4.27 -15.30
CA ASP A 170 -8.33 4.83 -16.04
C ASP A 170 -6.98 4.15 -15.80
N GLY A 171 -7.00 2.83 -15.46
CA GLY A 171 -5.77 2.07 -15.18
C GLY A 171 -4.83 2.02 -16.39
N ARG A 172 -3.59 2.52 -16.21
CA ARG A 172 -2.57 2.59 -17.27
C ARG A 172 -1.15 2.55 -16.75
N TRP A 173 -0.22 2.17 -17.63
CA TRP A 173 1.21 2.22 -17.40
C TRP A 173 1.76 3.58 -17.81
N VAL A 174 2.46 4.25 -16.89
CA VAL A 174 2.95 5.63 -17.05
C VAL A 174 4.44 5.64 -16.74
N ASP A 175 5.25 6.33 -17.54
CA ASP A 175 6.65 6.59 -17.23
C ASP A 175 6.78 7.83 -16.32
N TYR A 176 8.01 8.08 -15.87
CA TYR A 176 8.29 9.13 -14.91
C TYR A 176 7.86 10.53 -15.39
N GLU A 177 8.24 10.88 -16.61
CA GLU A 177 7.99 12.23 -17.13
C GLU A 177 6.50 12.48 -17.30
N GLU A 178 5.78 11.54 -17.92
CA GLU A 178 4.34 11.61 -18.06
C GLU A 178 3.65 11.66 -16.68
N PHE A 179 4.15 10.88 -15.72
CA PHE A 179 3.58 10.83 -14.37
C PHE A 179 3.71 12.17 -13.67
N LYS A 180 4.92 12.77 -13.70
CA LYS A 180 5.24 14.05 -13.06
C LYS A 180 4.44 15.20 -13.66
N GLU A 181 4.25 15.21 -14.96
CA GLU A 181 3.52 16.25 -15.64
C GLU A 181 2.00 16.19 -15.42
N LYS A 182 1.43 14.97 -15.47
CA LYS A 182 -0.03 14.81 -15.58
C LYS A 182 -0.72 14.37 -14.29
N TYR A 183 -0.03 13.61 -13.42
CA TYR A 183 -0.68 12.92 -12.30
C TYR A 183 -0.22 13.37 -10.93
N TYR A 184 1.02 13.82 -10.80
CA TYR A 184 1.68 14.07 -9.52
C TYR A 184 0.87 14.96 -8.56
N TYR A 185 0.31 16.07 -9.06
CA TYR A 185 -0.46 17.01 -8.26
C TYR A 185 -1.87 16.55 -7.90
N SER A 186 -2.33 15.48 -8.54
CA SER A 186 -3.63 14.85 -8.30
C SER A 186 -3.52 13.49 -7.65
N LEU A 187 -2.35 13.15 -7.08
CA LEU A 187 -2.16 11.92 -6.31
C LEU A 187 -2.76 12.02 -4.92
N GLU A 188 -3.29 10.91 -4.42
CA GLU A 188 -3.52 10.73 -3.00
C GLU A 188 -2.18 10.77 -2.23
N SER A 189 -2.22 11.16 -0.96
CA SER A 189 -1.02 11.41 -0.13
C SER A 189 -0.05 10.22 -0.06
N TRP A 190 -0.55 9.01 0.11
CA TRP A 190 0.27 7.80 0.17
C TRP A 190 0.98 7.51 -1.15
N SER A 191 0.24 7.60 -2.25
CA SER A 191 0.80 7.44 -3.60
C SER A 191 1.90 8.45 -3.86
N LYS A 192 1.71 9.70 -3.42
CA LYS A 192 2.71 10.75 -3.59
C LYS A 192 3.99 10.46 -2.79
N ALA A 193 3.86 10.10 -1.51
CA ALA A 193 4.99 9.79 -0.67
C ALA A 193 5.81 8.59 -1.18
N ILE A 194 5.12 7.54 -1.68
CA ILE A 194 5.76 6.37 -2.27
C ILE A 194 6.41 6.72 -3.62
N PHE A 195 5.74 7.54 -4.44
CA PHE A 195 6.29 7.99 -5.71
C PHE A 195 7.59 8.77 -5.50
N ASP A 196 7.60 9.73 -4.57
CA ASP A 196 8.78 10.53 -4.26
C ASP A 196 9.95 9.63 -3.83
N PHE A 197 9.71 8.61 -2.99
CA PHE A 197 10.71 7.62 -2.58
C PHE A 197 11.20 6.74 -3.74
N VAL A 198 10.29 6.21 -4.56
CA VAL A 198 10.63 5.30 -5.68
C VAL A 198 11.50 6.00 -6.72
N TYR A 199 11.35 7.30 -6.88
CA TYR A 199 12.12 8.09 -7.84
C TYR A 199 13.33 8.82 -7.24
N GLU A 200 13.74 8.49 -6.01
CA GLU A 200 15.11 8.76 -5.55
C GLU A 200 16.12 7.94 -6.38
N ASP A 201 17.21 8.54 -6.79
CA ASP A 201 18.16 7.96 -7.78
C ASP A 201 18.60 6.53 -7.45
N GLU A 202 18.95 6.25 -6.19
CA GLU A 202 19.37 4.91 -5.75
C GLU A 202 18.24 3.90 -5.82
N VAL A 203 17.04 4.26 -5.36
CA VAL A 203 15.85 3.39 -5.34
C VAL A 203 15.39 3.14 -6.77
N TYR A 204 15.32 4.17 -7.59
CA TYR A 204 14.96 4.06 -8.99
C TYR A 204 15.90 3.10 -9.74
N SER A 205 17.22 3.26 -9.56
CA SER A 205 18.23 2.40 -10.18
C SER A 205 18.04 0.94 -9.77
N LYS A 206 17.76 0.68 -8.50
CA LYS A 206 17.50 -0.67 -7.99
C LYS A 206 16.23 -1.27 -8.59
N LEU A 207 15.12 -0.53 -8.60
CA LEU A 207 13.82 -1.05 -9.03
C LEU A 207 13.68 -1.19 -10.54
N PHE A 208 14.30 -0.31 -11.31
CA PHE A 208 14.19 -0.26 -12.76
C PHE A 208 15.45 -0.72 -13.53
N GLY A 209 16.43 -1.27 -12.81
CA GLY A 209 17.56 -1.97 -13.43
C GLY A 209 18.49 -1.06 -14.23
N LEU A 210 18.73 0.16 -13.78
CA LEU A 210 19.86 0.94 -14.24
C LEU A 210 21.08 0.38 -13.51
N ALA A 211 21.75 -0.61 -14.13
CA ALA A 211 23.07 -1.01 -13.66
C ALA A 211 23.99 0.22 -13.65
N SER A 212 24.53 0.52 -12.48
CA SER A 212 25.65 1.43 -12.29
C SER A 212 26.88 0.97 -13.07
#